data_762d416e3ce38f4508a71083fdd47c5f
#
_entry.id   762d416e3ce38f4508a71083fdd47c5f
#
_cell.length_a   1.000
_cell.length_b   1.000
_cell.length_c   1.000
_cell.angle_alpha   90.00
_cell.angle_beta   90.00
_cell.angle_gamma   90.00
#
_symmetry.space_group_name_H-M   'P 1'
#
loop_
_entity.id
_entity.type
_entity.pdbx_description
1 polymer ?
#
loop_
_entity_poly.entity_id
_entity_poly.type
_entity_poly.pdbx_seq_one_letter_code
_entity_poly.pdbx_strand_id
1 'polypeptide(L)'
;PQLLEDELRWLEQDLAASKAKWKVVLQHRDVFIYGFGPESGRQQTQTHFLDFSYRLIPVFEKYQVDAVLTAHLHTYRRRVPLRNFAPAENGITYILTGVAGSVRYPKLWGDFAWDAARAPQPETANYMTMQADENKLVFKAFLPDGKQFDEAVLSK
;
A
#
# COMPACT_ATOMS: atom_id res chain seq x y z
N PRO A 1 -7.10 -19.00 -10.61
CA PRO A 1 -6.23 -19.02 -11.78
C PRO A 1 -6.80 -18.20 -12.91
N GLN A 2 -7.98 -18.56 -13.50
CA GLN A 2 -8.54 -17.82 -14.64
C GLN A 2 -8.92 -16.38 -14.29
N LEU A 3 -9.55 -16.16 -13.16
CA LEU A 3 -9.96 -14.83 -12.70
C LEU A 3 -8.74 -13.87 -12.59
N LEU A 4 -7.62 -14.32 -12.04
CA LEU A 4 -6.40 -13.53 -11.97
C LEU A 4 -5.85 -13.18 -13.36
N GLU A 5 -5.92 -14.08 -14.33
CA GLU A 5 -5.48 -13.80 -15.70
C GLU A 5 -6.36 -12.75 -16.38
N ASP A 6 -7.66 -12.81 -16.15
CA ASP A 6 -8.61 -11.85 -16.70
C ASP A 6 -8.44 -10.47 -16.07
N GLU A 7 -8.23 -10.42 -14.75
CA GLU A 7 -7.92 -9.19 -14.02
C GLU A 7 -6.61 -8.55 -14.48
N LEU A 8 -5.54 -9.34 -14.66
CA LEU A 8 -4.26 -8.84 -15.15
C LEU A 8 -4.38 -8.28 -16.57
N ARG A 9 -5.10 -8.97 -17.46
CA ARG A 9 -5.31 -8.51 -18.82
C ARG A 9 -6.09 -7.20 -18.85
N TRP A 10 -7.16 -7.11 -18.06
CA TRP A 10 -7.93 -5.89 -17.92
C TRP A 10 -7.06 -4.74 -17.40
N LEU A 11 -6.29 -4.97 -16.31
CA LEU A 11 -5.41 -3.98 -15.71
C LEU A 11 -4.35 -3.47 -16.69
N GLU A 12 -3.73 -4.37 -17.47
CA GLU A 12 -2.75 -3.98 -18.47
C GLU A 12 -3.38 -3.13 -19.58
N GLN A 13 -4.58 -3.47 -20.03
CA GLN A 13 -5.30 -2.71 -21.05
C GLN A 13 -5.68 -1.32 -20.54
N ASP A 14 -6.20 -1.23 -19.32
CA ASP A 14 -6.61 0.02 -18.70
C ASP A 14 -5.41 0.96 -18.48
N LEU A 15 -4.34 0.45 -17.87
CA LEU A 15 -3.13 1.22 -17.65
C LEU A 15 -2.44 1.65 -18.95
N ALA A 16 -2.43 0.80 -19.97
CA ALA A 16 -1.88 1.12 -21.29
C ALA A 16 -2.66 2.22 -22.00
N ALA A 17 -3.99 2.21 -21.87
CA ALA A 17 -4.85 3.24 -22.46
C ALA A 17 -4.82 4.57 -21.70
N SER A 18 -4.45 4.56 -20.44
CA SER A 18 -4.48 5.74 -19.59
C SER A 18 -3.42 6.77 -19.99
N LYS A 19 -3.87 8.00 -20.24
CA LYS A 19 -3.03 9.19 -20.45
C LYS A 19 -2.95 10.07 -19.19
N ALA A 20 -3.49 9.61 -18.07
CA ALA A 20 -3.48 10.35 -16.83
C ALA A 20 -2.04 10.56 -16.34
N LYS A 21 -1.77 11.75 -15.80
CA LYS A 21 -0.47 12.08 -15.22
C LYS A 21 -0.20 11.25 -13.97
N TRP A 22 -1.23 11.07 -13.14
CA TRP A 22 -1.19 10.25 -11.93
C TRP A 22 -1.97 8.96 -12.14
N LYS A 23 -1.37 7.84 -11.79
CA LYS A 23 -1.97 6.51 -11.85
C LYS A 23 -1.95 5.91 -10.45
N VAL A 24 -3.14 5.69 -9.90
CA VAL A 24 -3.32 5.09 -8.57
C VAL A 24 -4.12 3.81 -8.72
N VAL A 25 -3.60 2.71 -8.21
CA VAL A 25 -4.27 1.42 -8.19
C VAL A 25 -4.88 1.17 -6.82
N LEU A 26 -6.14 0.75 -6.79
CA LEU A 26 -6.80 0.27 -5.59
C LEU A 26 -6.99 -1.24 -5.69
N GLN A 27 -6.48 -1.97 -4.71
CA GLN A 27 -6.68 -3.41 -4.59
C GLN A 27 -6.98 -3.80 -3.15
N HIS A 28 -7.75 -4.88 -2.95
CA HIS A 28 -8.16 -5.26 -1.61
C HIS A 28 -7.00 -5.84 -0.78
N ARG A 29 -6.23 -6.76 -1.34
CA ARG A 29 -5.11 -7.38 -0.62
C ARG A 29 -3.83 -6.61 -0.80
N ASP A 30 -3.05 -6.51 0.29
CA ASP A 30 -1.70 -5.97 0.20
C ASP A 30 -0.80 -6.89 -0.63
N VAL A 31 0.27 -6.34 -1.18
CA VAL A 31 1.27 -7.08 -1.97
C VAL A 31 2.22 -7.91 -1.08
N PHE A 32 2.25 -7.64 0.21
CA PHE A 32 3.16 -8.29 1.16
C PHE A 32 2.51 -9.43 1.93
N ILE A 33 3.32 -10.43 2.30
CA ILE A 33 2.98 -11.40 3.34
C ILE A 33 3.28 -10.74 4.69
N TYR A 34 2.26 -10.63 5.53
CA TYR A 34 2.44 -10.23 6.92
C TYR A 34 2.66 -11.48 7.76
N GLY A 35 3.81 -11.55 8.44
CA GLY A 35 4.00 -12.47 9.54
C GLY A 35 3.10 -12.06 10.70
N PHE A 36 2.50 -13.02 11.35
CA PHE A 36 1.88 -12.79 12.66
C PHE A 36 2.99 -12.40 13.65
N GLY A 37 2.69 -11.51 14.60
CA GLY A 37 3.68 -11.01 15.57
C GLY A 37 4.33 -12.11 16.41
N PRO A 38 5.26 -11.73 17.32
CA PRO A 38 6.05 -12.67 18.12
C PRO A 38 5.22 -13.69 18.89
N GLU A 39 3.97 -13.35 19.20
CA GLU A 39 3.02 -14.22 19.90
C GLU A 39 2.59 -15.47 19.09
N SER A 40 2.77 -15.46 17.77
CA SER A 40 2.47 -16.59 16.89
C SER A 40 3.65 -17.56 16.69
N GLY A 41 4.81 -17.26 17.27
CA GLY A 41 6.04 -18.05 17.07
C GLY A 41 6.60 -17.99 15.65
N ARG A 42 6.04 -17.18 14.76
CA ARG A 42 6.53 -16.98 13.40
C ARG A 42 7.43 -15.74 13.36
N GLN A 43 8.69 -15.91 12.99
CA GLN A 43 9.57 -14.79 12.70
C GLN A 43 9.00 -14.00 11.52
N GLN A 44 8.87 -12.69 11.71
CA GLN A 44 8.52 -11.78 10.63
C GLN A 44 9.74 -11.63 9.71
N THR A 45 9.75 -12.35 8.63
CA THR A 45 10.71 -12.10 7.57
C THR A 45 10.14 -11.04 6.64
N GLN A 46 10.81 -9.93 6.55
CA GLN A 46 10.34 -8.66 5.98
C GLN A 46 10.31 -8.62 4.45
N THR A 47 10.55 -9.72 3.77
CA THR A 47 10.88 -9.72 2.34
C THR A 47 10.01 -10.66 1.51
N HIS A 48 8.89 -11.10 2.05
CA HIS A 48 8.03 -12.01 1.31
C HIS A 48 6.84 -11.26 0.71
N PHE A 49 6.75 -11.35 -0.61
CA PHE A 49 5.59 -10.92 -1.37
C PHE A 49 4.61 -12.09 -1.54
N LEU A 50 3.31 -11.76 -1.63
CA LEU A 50 2.30 -12.75 -1.99
C LEU A 50 2.53 -13.22 -3.44
N ASP A 51 2.16 -14.45 -3.76
CA ASP A 51 2.40 -15.04 -5.08
C ASP A 51 1.86 -14.18 -6.23
N PHE A 52 0.68 -13.60 -6.09
CA PHE A 52 0.10 -12.73 -7.10
C PHE A 52 0.90 -11.43 -7.31
N SER A 53 1.65 -10.98 -6.29
CA SER A 53 2.42 -9.75 -6.34
C SER A 53 3.56 -9.82 -7.35
N TYR A 54 4.13 -11.02 -7.54
CA TYR A 54 5.16 -11.26 -8.56
C TYR A 54 4.66 -11.07 -9.99
N ARG A 55 3.34 -11.02 -10.16
CA ARG A 55 2.70 -10.75 -11.44
C ARG A 55 2.20 -9.31 -11.55
N LEU A 56 1.66 -8.75 -10.47
CA LEU A 56 1.10 -7.39 -10.45
C LEU A 56 2.18 -6.30 -10.42
N ILE A 57 3.21 -6.44 -9.57
CA ILE A 57 4.24 -5.40 -9.41
C ILE A 57 4.95 -5.09 -10.73
N PRO A 58 5.37 -6.05 -11.56
CA PRO A 58 5.94 -5.76 -12.88
C PRO A 58 5.00 -4.98 -13.81
N VAL A 59 3.68 -5.23 -13.73
CA VAL A 59 2.68 -4.49 -14.48
C VAL A 59 2.60 -3.05 -13.99
N PHE A 60 2.54 -2.84 -12.67
CA PHE A 60 2.53 -1.49 -12.09
C PHE A 60 3.77 -0.69 -12.52
N GLU A 61 4.95 -1.30 -12.47
CA GLU A 61 6.20 -0.66 -12.85
C GLU A 61 6.28 -0.35 -14.35
N LYS A 62 5.86 -1.30 -15.20
CA LYS A 62 5.80 -1.13 -16.66
C LYS A 62 4.97 0.07 -17.07
N TYR A 63 3.83 0.27 -16.43
CA TYR A 63 2.90 1.34 -16.73
C TYR A 63 3.03 2.57 -15.84
N GLN A 64 4.10 2.64 -15.03
CA GLN A 64 4.43 3.79 -14.20
C GLN A 64 3.28 4.17 -13.25
N VAL A 65 2.77 3.20 -12.51
CA VAL A 65 1.84 3.44 -11.40
C VAL A 65 2.58 4.23 -10.32
N ASP A 66 1.95 5.27 -9.79
CA ASP A 66 2.53 6.15 -8.79
C ASP A 66 2.31 5.64 -7.37
N ALA A 67 1.10 5.15 -7.12
CA ALA A 67 0.73 4.61 -5.81
C ALA A 67 -0.21 3.40 -5.92
N VAL A 68 -0.09 2.50 -4.95
CA VAL A 68 -1.01 1.36 -4.77
C VAL A 68 -1.61 1.45 -3.38
N LEU A 69 -2.94 1.57 -3.31
CA LEU A 69 -3.70 1.60 -2.07
C LEU A 69 -4.28 0.21 -1.81
N THR A 70 -4.03 -0.30 -0.62
CA THR A 70 -4.45 -1.64 -0.23
C THR A 70 -5.26 -1.61 1.07
N ALA A 71 -5.99 -2.68 1.36
CA ALA A 71 -6.83 -2.83 2.54
C ALA A 71 -6.66 -4.24 3.14
N HIS A 72 -7.75 -4.96 3.42
CA HIS A 72 -7.81 -6.31 3.99
C HIS A 72 -7.28 -6.42 5.43
N LEU A 73 -6.10 -5.92 5.68
CA LEU A 73 -5.53 -5.86 7.02
C LEU A 73 -5.98 -4.57 7.70
N HIS A 74 -6.51 -4.70 8.91
CA HIS A 74 -7.12 -3.58 9.63
C HIS A 74 -6.06 -2.74 10.35
N THR A 75 -5.17 -2.14 9.59
CA THR A 75 -4.06 -1.29 10.04
C THR A 75 -3.74 -0.23 8.99
N TYR A 76 -3.10 0.86 9.39
CA TYR A 76 -2.48 1.81 8.47
C TYR A 76 -0.98 1.63 8.45
N ARG A 77 -0.43 1.50 7.23
CA ARG A 77 1.02 1.45 6.98
C ARG A 77 1.34 2.07 5.63
N ARG A 78 2.34 2.92 5.59
CA ARG A 78 2.95 3.36 4.34
C ARG A 78 4.36 2.78 4.24
N ARG A 79 4.68 2.19 3.12
CA ARG A 79 6.02 1.65 2.84
C ARG A 79 6.94 2.76 2.33
N VAL A 80 8.25 2.58 2.52
CA VAL A 80 9.22 3.25 1.65
C VAL A 80 8.90 2.90 0.20
N PRO A 81 9.16 3.79 -0.78
CA PRO A 81 8.87 3.46 -2.17
C PRO A 81 9.63 2.22 -2.63
N LEU A 82 9.00 1.38 -3.45
CA LEU A 82 9.56 0.10 -3.91
C LEU A 82 9.65 0.03 -5.42
N ARG A 83 10.75 -0.57 -5.90
CA ARG A 83 10.96 -0.96 -7.30
C ARG A 83 11.71 -2.28 -7.36
N ASN A 84 11.35 -3.15 -8.29
CA ASN A 84 11.96 -4.48 -8.44
C ASN A 84 11.99 -5.25 -7.11
N PHE A 85 10.89 -5.21 -6.36
CA PHE A 85 10.72 -5.89 -5.07
C PHE A 85 11.70 -5.44 -3.97
N ALA A 86 12.23 -4.23 -4.06
CA ALA A 86 13.16 -3.67 -3.08
C ALA A 86 12.93 -2.15 -2.88
N PRO A 87 13.37 -1.58 -1.74
CA PRO A 87 13.37 -0.15 -1.52
C PRO A 87 14.12 0.61 -2.62
N ALA A 88 13.49 1.67 -3.16
CA ALA A 88 14.07 2.52 -4.19
C ALA A 88 13.43 3.92 -4.16
N GLU A 89 14.24 4.98 -4.22
CA GLU A 89 13.74 6.37 -4.13
C GLU A 89 12.69 6.70 -5.22
N ASN A 90 12.86 6.16 -6.42
CA ASN A 90 11.94 6.35 -7.55
C ASN A 90 10.95 5.18 -7.69
N GLY A 91 10.66 4.49 -6.60
CA GLY A 91 9.73 3.36 -6.56
C GLY A 91 8.27 3.79 -6.44
N ILE A 92 7.39 2.80 -6.50
CA ILE A 92 5.96 2.97 -6.29
C ILE A 92 5.68 3.11 -4.79
N THR A 93 4.79 4.02 -4.42
CA THR A 93 4.33 4.19 -3.04
C THR A 93 3.20 3.20 -2.72
N TYR A 94 3.39 2.35 -1.72
CA TYR A 94 2.38 1.40 -1.24
C TYR A 94 1.82 1.86 0.10
N ILE A 95 0.49 1.99 0.18
CA ILE A 95 -0.21 2.42 1.39
C ILE A 95 -1.31 1.41 1.71
N LEU A 96 -1.19 0.78 2.86
CA LEU A 96 -2.25 -0.04 3.46
C LEU A 96 -3.13 0.86 4.33
N THR A 97 -4.43 0.93 4.01
CA THR A 97 -5.40 1.79 4.71
C THR A 97 -6.74 1.08 4.87
N GLY A 98 -6.86 0.20 5.83
CA GLY A 98 -8.02 -0.68 6.01
C GLY A 98 -8.81 -0.45 7.31
N VAL A 99 -8.74 0.72 7.96
CA VAL A 99 -9.12 0.88 9.38
C VAL A 99 -10.35 1.78 9.61
N ALA A 100 -11.18 1.98 8.63
CA ALA A 100 -12.39 2.81 8.78
C ALA A 100 -13.49 2.09 9.60
N GLY A 101 -13.34 2.05 10.94
CA GLY A 101 -14.35 1.53 11.85
C GLY A 101 -14.34 0.02 12.10
N SER A 102 -13.45 -0.73 11.47
CA SER A 102 -13.35 -2.19 11.61
C SER A 102 -12.72 -2.67 12.92
N VAL A 103 -12.84 -3.96 13.19
CA VAL A 103 -12.10 -4.64 14.25
C VAL A 103 -10.61 -4.49 14.01
N ARG A 104 -9.85 -4.22 15.07
CA ARG A 104 -8.40 -4.09 15.03
C ARG A 104 -7.74 -5.31 15.63
N TYR A 105 -6.50 -5.51 15.17
CA TYR A 105 -5.66 -6.59 15.68
C TYR A 105 -4.40 -5.97 16.31
N PRO A 106 -4.50 -5.32 17.46
CA PRO A 106 -3.48 -4.41 17.99
C PRO A 106 -2.14 -5.05 18.30
N LYS A 107 -2.06 -6.38 18.31
CA LYS A 107 -0.81 -7.11 18.61
C LYS A 107 -0.31 -7.97 17.47
N LEU A 108 -0.99 -7.96 16.33
CA LEU A 108 -0.66 -8.85 15.22
C LEU A 108 0.42 -8.30 14.29
N TRP A 109 0.67 -7.00 14.36
CA TRP A 109 1.51 -6.32 13.38
C TRP A 109 2.74 -5.72 14.05
N GLY A 110 3.86 -6.41 13.93
CA GLY A 110 5.15 -5.88 14.37
C GLY A 110 5.68 -4.79 13.45
N ASP A 111 6.89 -4.34 13.74
CA ASP A 111 7.61 -3.39 12.92
C ASP A 111 8.19 -4.08 11.69
N PHE A 112 8.01 -3.47 10.53
CA PHE A 112 8.67 -3.89 9.31
C PHE A 112 9.73 -2.87 8.92
N ALA A 113 10.91 -3.31 8.50
CA ALA A 113 12.00 -2.43 8.12
C ALA A 113 11.64 -1.48 6.96
N TRP A 114 10.63 -1.86 6.17
CA TRP A 114 10.19 -1.06 5.03
C TRP A 114 8.98 -0.18 5.34
N ASP A 115 8.55 -0.08 6.59
CA ASP A 115 7.54 0.90 6.98
C ASP A 115 8.18 2.29 7.07
N ALA A 116 7.73 3.21 6.22
CA ALA A 116 8.06 4.62 6.32
C ALA A 116 7.16 5.33 7.34
N ALA A 117 5.91 4.88 7.47
CA ALA A 117 4.96 5.35 8.48
C ALA A 117 3.95 4.26 8.85
N ARG A 118 3.39 4.38 10.04
CA ARG A 118 2.30 3.54 10.54
C ARG A 118 1.42 4.31 11.51
N ALA A 119 0.21 3.81 11.74
CA ALA A 119 -0.69 4.43 12.71
C ALA A 119 -0.07 4.43 14.12
N PRO A 120 -0.31 5.49 14.92
CA PRO A 120 0.05 5.50 16.34
C PRO A 120 -0.55 4.32 17.10
N GLN A 121 0.20 3.79 18.07
CA GLN A 121 -0.26 2.68 18.89
C GLN A 121 -0.75 3.16 20.27
N PRO A 122 -1.81 2.58 20.83
CA PRO A 122 -2.67 1.55 20.24
C PRO A 122 -3.46 2.09 19.05
N GLU A 123 -3.51 1.32 17.95
CA GLU A 123 -4.17 1.78 16.74
C GLU A 123 -5.68 1.94 16.94
N THR A 124 -6.19 3.12 16.59
CA THR A 124 -7.61 3.45 16.58
C THR A 124 -8.12 3.59 15.15
N ALA A 125 -9.40 3.94 14.98
CA ALA A 125 -9.91 4.33 13.66
C ALA A 125 -9.03 5.42 13.05
N ASN A 126 -8.84 5.38 11.76
CA ASN A 126 -8.14 6.41 11.00
C ASN A 126 -8.71 6.51 9.59
N TYR A 127 -8.43 7.60 8.93
CA TYR A 127 -8.82 7.81 7.54
C TYR A 127 -7.70 8.51 6.78
N MET A 128 -7.77 8.41 5.47
CA MET A 128 -6.80 9.03 4.57
C MET A 128 -7.53 9.90 3.55
N THR A 129 -6.92 11.03 3.21
CA THR A 129 -7.30 11.86 2.07
C THR A 129 -6.25 11.77 0.97
N MET A 130 -6.69 11.90 -0.26
CA MET A 130 -5.83 12.00 -1.44
C MET A 130 -6.18 13.28 -2.19
N GLN A 131 -5.17 14.07 -2.53
CA GLN A 131 -5.29 15.27 -3.35
C GLN A 131 -4.30 15.21 -4.50
N ALA A 132 -4.75 15.52 -5.70
CA ALA A 132 -3.91 15.55 -6.88
C ALA A 132 -4.05 16.90 -7.60
N ASP A 133 -2.92 17.44 -8.04
CA ASP A 133 -2.84 18.55 -8.98
C ASP A 133 -1.88 18.20 -10.13
N GLU A 134 -1.52 19.18 -10.95
CA GLU A 134 -0.61 18.95 -12.07
C GLU A 134 0.79 18.49 -11.64
N ASN A 135 1.26 18.86 -10.46
CA ASN A 135 2.65 18.65 -10.04
C ASN A 135 2.79 17.73 -8.83
N LYS A 136 1.71 17.52 -8.09
CA LYS A 136 1.74 16.78 -6.83
C LYS A 136 0.57 15.83 -6.68
N LEU A 137 0.85 14.69 -6.08
CA LEU A 137 -0.12 13.75 -5.52
C LEU A 137 0.18 13.61 -4.03
N VAL A 138 -0.75 14.03 -3.18
CA VAL A 138 -0.56 14.13 -1.73
C VAL A 138 -1.52 13.19 -1.02
N PHE A 139 -0.98 12.33 -0.17
CA PHE A 139 -1.74 11.48 0.74
C PHE A 139 -1.53 11.98 2.17
N LYS A 140 -2.61 12.15 2.92
CA LYS A 140 -2.56 12.52 4.34
C LYS A 140 -3.43 11.59 5.15
N ALA A 141 -2.88 11.06 6.24
CA ALA A 141 -3.57 10.17 7.15
C ALA A 141 -3.87 10.86 8.49
N PHE A 142 -5.07 10.64 9.00
CA PHE A 142 -5.61 11.32 10.16
C PHE A 142 -6.26 10.37 11.15
N LEU A 143 -6.17 10.73 12.43
CA LEU A 143 -7.00 10.16 13.49
C LEU A 143 -8.42 10.75 13.43
N PRO A 144 -9.42 10.16 14.13
CA PRO A 144 -10.80 10.64 14.10
C PRO A 144 -10.99 12.07 14.60
N ASP A 145 -10.09 12.55 15.45
CA ASP A 145 -10.08 13.93 15.95
C ASP A 145 -9.47 14.94 14.97
N GLY A 146 -9.08 14.50 13.79
CA GLY A 146 -8.46 15.33 12.77
C GLY A 146 -6.95 15.50 12.90
N LYS A 147 -6.31 14.89 13.87
CA LYS A 147 -4.86 14.95 14.04
C LYS A 147 -4.18 14.16 12.92
N GLN A 148 -3.39 14.86 12.10
CA GLN A 148 -2.57 14.23 11.06
C GLN A 148 -1.41 13.46 11.70
N PHE A 149 -1.17 12.23 11.23
CA PHE A 149 -0.06 11.41 11.70
C PHE A 149 0.87 10.93 10.58
N ASP A 150 0.45 11.05 9.32
CA ASP A 150 1.33 10.76 8.18
C ASP A 150 1.03 11.67 6.99
N GLU A 151 2.06 11.88 6.16
CA GLU A 151 1.95 12.56 4.87
C GLU A 151 2.93 11.94 3.87
N ALA A 152 2.45 11.71 2.66
CA ALA A 152 3.30 11.37 1.52
C ALA A 152 3.03 12.34 0.37
N VAL A 153 4.08 12.89 -0.20
CA VAL A 153 4.02 13.81 -1.35
C VAL A 153 4.82 13.20 -2.48
N LEU A 154 4.14 12.91 -3.59
CA LEU A 154 4.76 12.50 -4.84
C LEU A 154 4.77 13.71 -5.78
N SER A 155 5.87 13.91 -6.50
CA SER A 155 6.05 15.02 -7.42
C SER A 155 6.45 14.55 -8.81
N LYS A 156 5.96 15.24 -9.85
CA LYS A 156 6.30 15.02 -11.27
C LYS A 156 6.57 16.34 -11.96
#